data_88e838b5a400259042e3e253645d9ea0
#
_entry.id   88e838b5a400259042e3e253645d9ea0
#
_cell.length_a   1.000
_cell.length_b   1.000
_cell.length_c   1.000
_cell.angle_alpha   90.00
_cell.angle_beta   90.00
_cell.angle_gamma   90.00
#
_symmetry.space_group_name_H-M   'P 1'
#
loop_
_entity.id
_entity.type
_entity.pdbx_description
1 polymer ?
#
loop_
_entity_poly.entity_id
_entity_poly.type
_entity_poly.pdbx_seq_one_letter_code
_entity_poly.pdbx_strand_id
1 'polypeptide(L)'
;MFEEEQDNKIYNLIITRGIDQENEYGKFTEKLYSKPDFLWTESMARDYAPFGESFFENVDVIVVLSGIYNYNQMHIDILIGKAEEFDIPILLVRPYGMEIVPEELEAKAKAVVGWNANCIVDDIRSIVSGDYDEFCNEDF
;
A
#
# COMPACT_ATOMS: atom_id res chain seq x y z
N MET A 1 -9.86 -1.22 29.54
CA MET A 1 -9.60 -1.42 28.94
C MET A 1 -9.61 -1.49 28.28
N PHE A 2 -9.58 -1.46 27.86
CA PHE A 2 -9.62 -1.59 27.08
C PHE A 2 -9.06 -1.96 26.51
N GLU A 3 -9.01 -2.26 26.36
CA GLU A 3 -8.43 -2.66 25.79
C GLU A 3 -8.28 -2.56 24.76
N GLU A 4 -7.45 -2.45 24.36
CA GLU A 4 -7.46 -2.37 23.21
C GLU A 4 -7.54 -3.51 22.67
N GLU A 5 -8.12 -3.74 21.74
CA GLU A 5 -8.16 -4.84 21.15
C GLU A 5 -7.03 -5.16 20.44
N GLN A 6 -6.45 -6.28 20.47
CA GLN A 6 -5.41 -6.69 19.67
C GLN A 6 -5.92 -6.99 18.37
N ASP A 7 -5.32 -6.46 17.33
CA ASP A 7 -5.68 -6.72 15.94
C ASP A 7 -4.90 -7.92 15.49
N ASN A 8 -5.52 -9.06 15.48
CA ASN A 8 -4.85 -10.29 15.07
C ASN A 8 -4.97 -10.58 13.60
N LYS A 9 -5.53 -9.67 12.83
CA LYS A 9 -5.66 -9.89 11.40
C LYS A 9 -4.29 -9.83 10.73
N ILE A 10 -4.08 -10.72 9.77
CA ILE A 10 -2.88 -10.67 8.95
C ILE A 10 -3.29 -10.00 7.65
N TYR A 11 -2.71 -8.84 7.40
CA TYR A 11 -3.07 -8.04 6.23
C TYR A 11 -2.31 -8.54 5.01
N ASN A 12 -3.03 -8.80 3.94
CA ASN A 12 -2.42 -9.31 2.72
C ASN A 12 -2.23 -8.15 1.76
N LEU A 13 -1.01 -7.79 1.48
CA LEU A 13 -0.67 -6.60 0.72
C LEU A 13 -0.02 -6.95 -0.60
N ILE A 14 -0.24 -6.12 -1.61
CA ILE A 14 0.60 -6.13 -2.79
C ILE A 14 1.37 -4.82 -2.72
N ILE A 15 2.69 -4.88 -2.79
CA ILE A 15 3.53 -3.69 -2.72
C ILE A 15 4.27 -3.58 -4.04
N THR A 16 4.14 -2.44 -4.70
CA THR A 16 4.75 -2.26 -6.01
C THR A 16 6.26 -2.20 -5.88
N ARG A 17 6.94 -2.67 -6.91
CA ARG A 17 8.38 -2.60 -6.99
C ARG A 17 8.76 -2.17 -8.37
N GLY A 18 9.86 -1.50 -8.49
CA GLY A 18 10.40 -1.15 -9.79
C GLY A 18 11.53 -2.10 -10.12
N ILE A 19 11.71 -2.39 -11.38
CA ILE A 19 12.84 -3.16 -11.82
C ILE A 19 14.07 -2.34 -11.54
N ASP A 20 15.02 -2.87 -10.84
CA ASP A 20 16.24 -2.16 -10.50
C ASP A 20 16.00 -0.95 -9.61
N GLN A 21 14.82 -0.82 -9.03
CA GLN A 21 14.52 0.31 -8.18
C GLN A 21 13.92 -0.22 -6.90
N GLU A 22 14.72 -0.88 -6.10
CA GLU A 22 14.20 -1.52 -4.92
C GLU A 22 14.44 -0.76 -3.64
N ASN A 23 15.06 0.42 -3.71
CA ASN A 23 15.34 1.14 -2.48
C ASN A 23 14.10 1.54 -1.73
N GLU A 24 13.10 2.04 -2.44
CA GLU A 24 11.88 2.44 -1.75
C GLU A 24 11.12 1.23 -1.25
N TYR A 25 11.13 0.14 -2.01
CA TYR A 25 10.48 -1.06 -1.53
C TYR A 25 11.11 -1.52 -0.22
N GLY A 26 12.43 -1.56 -0.16
CA GLY A 26 13.10 -1.97 1.05
C GLY A 26 12.83 -1.05 2.22
N LYS A 27 12.83 0.26 1.97
CA LYS A 27 12.52 1.21 3.03
C LYS A 27 11.10 1.05 3.53
N PHE A 28 10.18 0.79 2.62
CA PHE A 28 8.79 0.65 3.02
C PHE A 28 8.59 -0.59 3.88
N THR A 29 9.14 -1.73 3.45
CA THR A 29 8.98 -2.94 4.22
C THR A 29 9.67 -2.85 5.56
N GLU A 30 10.79 -2.11 5.63
CA GLU A 30 11.43 -1.87 6.90
C GLU A 30 10.51 -1.14 7.85
N LYS A 31 9.73 -0.19 7.35
CA LYS A 31 8.77 0.51 8.20
C LYS A 31 7.73 -0.46 8.74
N LEU A 32 7.27 -1.39 7.92
CA LEU A 32 6.30 -2.36 8.39
C LEU A 32 6.90 -3.27 9.44
N TYR A 33 8.14 -3.71 9.24
CA TYR A 33 8.78 -4.58 10.19
C TYR A 33 9.08 -3.87 11.51
N SER A 34 9.15 -2.55 11.49
CA SER A 34 9.40 -1.82 12.72
C SER A 34 8.19 -1.82 13.65
N LYS A 35 7.05 -2.33 13.18
CA LYS A 35 5.83 -2.40 13.97
C LYS A 35 5.47 -3.87 14.21
N PRO A 36 6.03 -4.48 15.24
CA PRO A 36 5.86 -5.93 15.40
C PRO A 36 4.43 -6.36 15.69
N ASP A 37 3.58 -5.45 16.11
CA ASP A 37 2.19 -5.79 16.32
C ASP A 37 1.36 -5.70 15.05
N PHE A 38 1.96 -5.31 13.93
CA PHE A 38 1.25 -5.25 12.66
C PHE A 38 1.62 -6.50 11.87
N LEU A 39 0.67 -7.39 11.70
CA LEU A 39 0.92 -8.65 11.01
C LEU A 39 0.52 -8.52 9.57
N TRP A 40 1.39 -8.91 8.67
CA TRP A 40 1.12 -8.75 7.25
C TRP A 40 1.85 -9.81 6.45
N THR A 41 1.36 -10.02 5.25
CA THR A 41 2.01 -10.89 4.31
C THR A 41 1.93 -10.21 2.95
N GLU A 42 2.76 -10.60 2.03
CA GLU A 42 2.79 -9.97 0.73
C GLU A 42 2.43 -10.97 -0.34
N SER A 43 1.47 -10.61 -1.18
CA SER A 43 1.17 -11.40 -2.37
C SER A 43 2.07 -10.90 -3.47
N MET A 44 2.86 -11.79 -4.02
CA MET A 44 3.81 -11.40 -5.03
C MET A 44 3.42 -11.93 -6.36
N ALA A 45 3.54 -11.12 -7.37
CA ALA A 45 3.30 -11.55 -8.72
C ALA A 45 4.26 -10.82 -9.61
N ARG A 46 5.02 -11.55 -10.39
CA ARG A 46 5.88 -10.92 -11.32
C ARG A 46 5.13 -10.55 -12.55
N ASP A 47 4.05 -11.22 -12.82
CA ASP A 47 3.30 -11.00 -14.03
C ASP A 47 1.85 -11.15 -13.65
N TYR A 48 1.14 -10.07 -13.50
CA TYR A 48 -0.21 -10.11 -13.02
C TYR A 48 -1.22 -10.58 -14.05
N ALA A 49 -0.84 -10.59 -15.30
CA ALA A 49 -1.79 -10.90 -16.35
C ALA A 49 -2.34 -12.32 -16.27
N PRO A 50 -1.54 -13.33 -15.96
CA PRO A 50 -2.11 -14.66 -15.93
C PRO A 50 -2.87 -15.01 -14.67
N PHE A 51 -2.90 -14.12 -13.69
CA PHE A 51 -3.56 -14.46 -12.46
C PHE A 51 -5.03 -14.19 -12.58
N GLY A 52 -5.84 -15.09 -12.12
CA GLY A 52 -7.26 -14.92 -12.16
C GLY A 52 -7.77 -14.20 -10.96
N GLU A 53 -9.08 -14.23 -10.83
CA GLU A 53 -9.71 -13.52 -9.75
C GLU A 53 -9.26 -13.99 -8.41
N SER A 54 -8.98 -15.29 -8.27
CA SER A 54 -8.64 -15.80 -6.94
C SER A 54 -7.35 -15.20 -6.41
N PHE A 55 -6.45 -14.75 -7.29
CA PHE A 55 -5.22 -14.15 -6.81
C PHE A 55 -5.53 -12.87 -6.06
N PHE A 56 -6.47 -12.07 -6.58
CA PHE A 56 -6.76 -10.78 -5.99
C PHE A 56 -7.82 -10.84 -4.90
N GLU A 57 -8.53 -11.93 -4.80
CA GLU A 57 -9.63 -12.00 -3.84
C GLU A 57 -9.20 -11.87 -2.41
N ASN A 58 -7.98 -12.27 -2.12
CA ASN A 58 -7.50 -12.22 -0.74
C ASN A 58 -6.64 -11.04 -0.44
N VAL A 59 -6.50 -10.10 -1.37
CA VAL A 59 -5.65 -8.95 -1.17
C VAL A 59 -6.42 -7.87 -0.45
N ASP A 60 -5.87 -7.37 0.64
CA ASP A 60 -6.54 -6.35 1.42
C ASP A 60 -6.25 -4.94 0.93
N VAL A 61 -5.01 -4.68 0.54
CA VAL A 61 -4.60 -3.33 0.11
C VAL A 61 -3.51 -3.47 -0.93
N ILE A 62 -3.55 -2.64 -1.95
CA ILE A 62 -2.46 -2.52 -2.89
C ILE A 62 -1.71 -1.25 -2.54
N VAL A 63 -0.42 -1.38 -2.24
CA VAL A 63 0.43 -0.25 -1.87
C VAL A 63 1.19 0.18 -3.10
N VAL A 64 1.03 1.43 -3.49
CA VAL A 64 1.71 1.98 -4.65
C VAL A 64 2.77 2.95 -4.15
N LEU A 65 4.03 2.64 -4.40
CA LEU A 65 5.13 3.50 -4.03
C LEU A 65 5.34 4.45 -5.19
N SER A 66 4.87 5.68 -5.03
CA SER A 66 4.81 6.59 -6.17
C SER A 66 6.19 6.98 -6.68
N GLY A 67 7.21 6.83 -5.85
CA GLY A 67 8.56 7.19 -6.29
C GLY A 67 9.07 6.30 -7.39
N ILE A 68 8.49 5.13 -7.60
CA ILE A 68 8.94 4.26 -8.68
C ILE A 68 7.97 4.23 -9.85
N TYR A 69 6.97 5.11 -9.83
CA TYR A 69 5.94 5.06 -10.86
C TYR A 69 6.53 5.24 -12.26
N ASN A 70 7.42 6.19 -12.42
CA ASN A 70 7.97 6.46 -13.74
C ASN A 70 8.85 5.34 -14.26
N TYR A 71 9.33 4.49 -13.37
CA TYR A 71 10.19 3.38 -13.77
C TYR A 71 9.39 2.11 -14.07
N ASN A 72 8.13 2.08 -13.73
CA ASN A 72 7.36 0.87 -13.92
C ASN A 72 5.88 1.21 -14.14
N GLN A 73 5.65 2.22 -14.97
CA GLN A 73 4.33 2.79 -15.10
C GLN A 73 3.30 1.79 -15.62
N MET A 74 3.67 1.02 -16.63
CA MET A 74 2.72 0.08 -17.20
C MET A 74 2.27 -0.95 -16.17
N HIS A 75 3.22 -1.45 -15.39
CA HIS A 75 2.92 -2.46 -14.40
C HIS A 75 2.03 -1.90 -13.31
N ILE A 76 2.31 -0.69 -12.87
CA ILE A 76 1.51 -0.05 -11.84
C ILE A 76 0.12 0.26 -12.38
N ASP A 77 0.01 0.67 -13.63
CA ASP A 77 -1.29 0.96 -14.22
C ASP A 77 -2.13 -0.31 -14.31
N ILE A 78 -1.51 -1.46 -14.60
CA ILE A 78 -2.24 -2.71 -14.60
C ILE A 78 -2.74 -3.04 -13.21
N LEU A 79 -1.93 -2.82 -12.21
CA LEU A 79 -2.34 -3.07 -10.84
C LEU A 79 -3.49 -2.18 -10.42
N ILE A 80 -3.45 -0.92 -10.82
CA ILE A 80 -4.52 0.01 -10.50
C ILE A 80 -5.81 -0.45 -11.15
N GLY A 81 -5.72 -0.92 -12.40
CA GLY A 81 -6.90 -1.44 -13.07
C GLY A 81 -7.48 -2.64 -12.35
N LYS A 82 -6.61 -3.52 -11.84
CA LYS A 82 -7.09 -4.66 -11.09
C LYS A 82 -7.69 -4.24 -9.77
N ALA A 83 -7.12 -3.22 -9.14
CA ALA A 83 -7.69 -2.71 -7.90
C ALA A 83 -9.12 -2.23 -8.12
N GLU A 84 -9.35 -1.54 -9.23
CA GLU A 84 -10.69 -1.07 -9.54
C GLU A 84 -11.62 -2.23 -9.83
N GLU A 85 -11.12 -3.19 -10.58
CA GLU A 85 -11.94 -4.31 -10.97
C GLU A 85 -12.38 -5.14 -9.76
N PHE A 86 -11.51 -5.33 -8.80
CA PHE A 86 -11.81 -6.16 -7.66
C PHE A 86 -12.11 -5.37 -6.39
N ASP A 87 -12.23 -4.05 -6.53
CA ASP A 87 -12.63 -3.17 -5.42
C ASP A 87 -11.63 -3.27 -4.27
N ILE A 88 -10.35 -3.26 -4.58
CA ILE A 88 -9.30 -3.30 -3.58
C ILE A 88 -8.81 -1.88 -3.38
N PRO A 89 -8.74 -1.39 -2.15
CA PRO A 89 -8.27 -0.02 -1.94
C PRO A 89 -6.78 0.12 -2.20
N ILE A 90 -6.39 1.31 -2.61
CA ILE A 90 -5.00 1.62 -2.91
C ILE A 90 -4.49 2.59 -1.86
N LEU A 91 -3.34 2.26 -1.27
CA LEU A 91 -2.62 3.18 -0.41
C LEU A 91 -1.46 3.72 -1.22
N LEU A 92 -1.43 5.02 -1.45
CA LEU A 92 -0.38 5.65 -2.23
C LEU A 92 0.65 6.22 -1.28
N VAL A 93 1.91 5.85 -1.49
CA VAL A 93 3.00 6.33 -0.64
C VAL A 93 3.76 7.39 -1.41
N ARG A 94 3.97 8.55 -0.80
CA ARG A 94 4.67 9.64 -1.45
C ARG A 94 6.10 9.23 -1.80
N PRO A 95 6.70 9.86 -2.79
CA PRO A 95 8.11 9.58 -3.05
C PRO A 95 8.93 9.90 -1.80
N TYR A 96 9.95 9.10 -1.56
CA TYR A 96 10.72 9.25 -0.33
C TYR A 96 11.30 10.65 -0.25
N GLY A 97 11.01 11.35 0.83
CA GLY A 97 11.53 12.69 1.03
C GLY A 97 10.79 13.79 0.28
N MET A 98 9.68 13.49 -0.38
CA MET A 98 8.97 14.50 -1.16
C MET A 98 7.51 14.49 -0.80
N GLU A 99 6.84 15.62 -1.07
CA GLU A 99 5.43 15.72 -0.77
C GLU A 99 4.54 15.50 -1.96
N ILE A 100 5.03 15.68 -3.15
CA ILE A 100 4.19 15.71 -4.33
C ILE A 100 4.05 14.34 -4.93
N VAL A 101 2.84 13.93 -5.25
CA VAL A 101 2.59 12.68 -5.92
C VAL A 101 1.96 12.97 -7.26
N PRO A 102 2.07 12.05 -8.21
CA PRO A 102 1.40 12.23 -9.50
C PRO A 102 -0.10 12.32 -9.32
N GLU A 103 -0.71 13.29 -9.96
CA GLU A 103 -2.15 13.50 -9.80
C GLU A 103 -2.96 12.30 -10.23
N GLU A 104 -2.53 11.63 -11.27
CA GLU A 104 -3.30 10.51 -11.76
C GLU A 104 -3.29 9.37 -10.76
N LEU A 105 -2.23 9.23 -9.98
CA LEU A 105 -2.21 8.22 -8.95
C LEU A 105 -3.04 8.64 -7.75
N GLU A 106 -2.94 9.90 -7.41
CA GLU A 106 -3.68 10.40 -6.27
C GLU A 106 -5.19 10.23 -6.47
N ALA A 107 -5.64 10.42 -7.70
CA ALA A 107 -7.05 10.32 -7.98
C ALA A 107 -7.59 8.91 -7.79
N LYS A 108 -6.72 7.92 -7.85
CA LYS A 108 -7.15 6.53 -7.69
C LYS A 108 -6.93 5.99 -6.29
N ALA A 109 -6.27 6.74 -5.44
CA ALA A 109 -5.88 6.22 -4.14
C ALA A 109 -6.97 6.45 -3.11
N LYS A 110 -7.13 5.49 -2.20
CA LYS A 110 -8.02 5.66 -1.08
C LYS A 110 -7.38 6.56 -0.04
N ALA A 111 -6.07 6.49 0.08
CA ALA A 111 -5.33 7.30 1.04
C ALA A 111 -3.95 7.56 0.52
N VAL A 112 -3.35 8.66 0.94
CA VAL A 112 -1.98 9.02 0.59
C VAL A 112 -1.21 9.17 1.90
N VAL A 113 -0.04 8.55 1.98
CA VAL A 113 0.71 8.56 3.21
C VAL A 113 2.18 8.83 2.94
N GLY A 114 2.88 9.37 3.90
CA GLY A 114 4.32 9.55 3.80
C GLY A 114 5.04 8.35 4.38
N TRP A 115 6.16 8.61 5.06
CA TRP A 115 7.05 7.52 5.48
C TRP A 115 7.09 7.31 6.98
N ASN A 116 6.08 7.76 7.69
CA ASN A 116 5.97 7.52 9.11
C ASN A 116 5.34 6.14 9.33
N ALA A 117 6.04 5.27 10.05
CA ALA A 117 5.58 3.90 10.19
C ALA A 117 4.23 3.81 10.88
N ASN A 118 3.98 4.66 11.88
CA ASN A 118 2.70 4.63 12.55
C ASN A 118 1.58 5.03 11.61
N CYS A 119 1.80 6.04 10.79
CA CYS A 119 0.78 6.48 9.86
C CYS A 119 0.51 5.42 8.81
N ILE A 120 1.56 4.76 8.33
CA ILE A 120 1.40 3.72 7.32
C ILE A 120 0.51 2.61 7.87
N VAL A 121 0.83 2.14 9.05
CA VAL A 121 0.10 1.02 9.64
C VAL A 121 -1.32 1.44 9.99
N ASP A 122 -1.49 2.63 10.55
CA ASP A 122 -2.83 3.11 10.90
C ASP A 122 -3.69 3.28 9.67
N ASP A 123 -3.12 3.77 8.59
CA ASP A 123 -3.91 3.94 7.37
C ASP A 123 -4.31 2.61 6.79
N ILE A 124 -3.42 1.63 6.80
CA ILE A 124 -3.78 0.31 6.29
C ILE A 124 -4.94 -0.26 7.11
N ARG A 125 -4.84 -0.18 8.42
CA ARG A 125 -5.90 -0.71 9.26
C ARG A 125 -7.22 0.02 9.04
N SER A 126 -7.17 1.32 8.94
CA SER A 126 -8.37 2.12 8.76
C SER A 126 -9.03 1.87 7.42
N ILE A 127 -8.24 1.76 6.38
CA ILE A 127 -8.75 1.51 5.05
C ILE A 127 -9.48 0.17 5.03
N VAL A 128 -8.86 -0.86 5.61
CA VAL A 128 -9.45 -2.19 5.57
C VAL A 128 -10.70 -2.26 6.43
N SER A 129 -10.70 -1.58 7.56
CA SER A 129 -11.88 -1.62 8.42
C SER A 129 -13.00 -0.74 7.92
N GLY A 130 -12.69 0.15 6.99
CA GLY A 130 -13.72 1.06 6.47
C GLY A 130 -13.88 2.32 7.29
N ASP A 131 -12.99 2.53 8.27
CA ASP A 131 -13.09 3.68 9.14
C ASP A 131 -12.10 4.78 8.82
N TYR A 132 -11.56 4.78 7.63
CA TYR A 132 -10.51 5.73 7.28
C TYR A 132 -11.00 7.16 7.38
N ASP A 133 -10.22 7.99 8.07
CA ASP A 133 -10.43 9.41 7.97
C ASP A 133 -9.03 9.98 7.87
N GLU A 134 -8.78 11.10 7.56
CA GLU A 134 -7.49 11.61 7.22
C GLU A 134 -6.77 12.22 8.40
N PHE A 135 -6.69 11.45 9.49
CA PHE A 135 -6.07 11.97 10.62
C PHE A 135 -4.62 11.99 10.62
N CYS A 136 -3.90 11.10 9.93
CA CYS A 136 -2.48 10.99 10.01
C CYS A 136 -1.82 11.94 9.07
N ASN A 137 -1.48 13.12 9.52
CA ASN A 137 -0.89 14.06 8.70
C ASN A 137 0.51 14.27 9.03
N GLU A 138 1.29 13.36 9.57
CA GLU A 138 2.62 13.49 9.84
C GLU A 138 3.33 13.65 8.70
N ASP A 139 4.29 14.12 8.68
CA ASP A 139 4.88 14.34 7.55
C ASP A 139 5.52 13.42 6.97
N PHE A 140 6.15 13.61 6.11
CA PHE A 140 6.72 12.77 5.22
C PHE A 140 8.17 12.68 5.54
#